data_6b21694648221b421c66e7f8a86d47b8
#
_entry.id   6b21694648221b421c66e7f8a86d47b8
#
_cell.length_a   1.000
_cell.length_b   1.000
_cell.length_c   1.000
_cell.angle_alpha   90.00
_cell.angle_beta   90.00
_cell.angle_gamma   90.00
#
_symmetry.space_group_name_H-M   'P 1'
#
loop_
_entity.id
_entity.type
_entity.pdbx_description
1 polymer ?
#
loop_
_entity_poly.entity_id
_entity_poly.type
_entity_poly.pdbx_seq_one_letter_code
_entity_poly.pdbx_strand_id
1 'polypeptide(L)'
;DEVINTTILTPEQQAELNKAASESSANANKTEMGKVVANYLEAVVKPTYLDLAQKSDELYKACQNLYQKRKAGTLTQSDIDAACEAFKGARKDWEQSESFLYGAASDNEIDPHIDSWPLDHDQLTRALNDASVIAGINGENPTKYVYDNNGNFDSVLGFHGLEFVLFRNGKNRTVADFNAEKETEQGLTSVSTVNEAAFAAAV
;
A
#
# COMPACT_ATOMS: atom_id res chain seq x y z
N ASP A 1 17.81 -5.96 15.23
CA ASP A 1 17.66 -5.15 14.00
C ASP A 1 17.67 -6.11 12.80
N GLU A 2 16.57 -6.88 12.62
CA GLU A 2 16.36 -7.60 11.36
C GLU A 2 15.93 -6.56 10.33
N VAL A 3 16.83 -6.31 9.40
CA VAL A 3 16.51 -5.63 8.16
C VAL A 3 15.45 -6.50 7.48
N ILE A 4 14.19 -6.06 7.47
CA ILE A 4 13.16 -6.66 6.62
C ILE A 4 13.69 -6.53 5.20
N ASN A 5 14.15 -7.66 4.67
CA ASN A 5 14.66 -7.73 3.33
C ASN A 5 13.44 -7.59 2.39
N THR A 6 13.19 -6.37 1.93
CA THR A 6 12.14 -6.03 0.97
C THR A 6 12.48 -6.53 -0.43
N THR A 7 12.91 -7.76 -0.51
CA THR A 7 12.81 -8.49 -1.77
C THR A 7 11.35 -8.89 -1.89
N ILE A 8 10.58 -8.13 -2.63
CA ILE A 8 9.13 -8.24 -2.85
C ILE A 8 8.75 -9.66 -3.32
N LEU A 9 9.68 -10.41 -3.82
CA LEU A 9 9.53 -11.83 -4.15
C LEU A 9 10.71 -12.62 -3.60
N THR A 10 10.42 -13.78 -3.02
CA THR A 10 11.50 -14.72 -2.70
C THR A 10 12.19 -15.20 -3.98
N PRO A 11 13.43 -15.70 -3.90
CA PRO A 11 14.10 -16.30 -5.06
C PRO A 11 13.29 -17.41 -5.73
N GLU A 12 12.54 -18.19 -4.94
CA GLU A 12 11.66 -19.24 -5.45
C GLU A 12 10.46 -18.65 -6.19
N GLN A 13 9.80 -17.63 -5.62
CA GLN A 13 8.69 -16.93 -6.27
C GLN A 13 9.14 -16.25 -7.57
N GLN A 14 10.32 -15.65 -7.58
CA GLN A 14 10.91 -15.08 -8.80
C GLN A 14 11.23 -16.16 -9.83
N ALA A 15 11.72 -17.32 -9.40
CA ALA A 15 11.99 -18.45 -10.28
C ALA A 15 10.69 -19.03 -10.87
N GLU A 16 9.63 -19.15 -10.10
CA GLU A 16 8.31 -19.57 -10.58
C GLU A 16 7.72 -18.56 -11.57
N LEU A 17 7.82 -17.26 -11.29
CA LEU A 17 7.39 -16.21 -12.21
C LEU A 17 8.17 -16.26 -13.53
N ASN A 18 9.48 -16.42 -13.45
CA ASN A 18 10.34 -16.55 -14.63
C ASN A 18 10.04 -17.84 -15.43
N LYS A 19 9.72 -18.93 -14.73
CA LYS A 19 9.32 -20.19 -15.36
C LYS A 19 7.96 -20.04 -16.05
N ALA A 20 6.96 -19.49 -15.36
CA ALA A 20 5.63 -19.25 -15.94
C ALA A 20 5.71 -18.29 -17.14
N ALA A 21 6.53 -17.24 -17.06
CA ALA A 21 6.80 -16.34 -18.18
C ALA A 21 7.49 -17.06 -19.36
N SER A 22 8.45 -17.95 -19.07
CA SER A 22 9.14 -18.75 -20.09
C SER A 22 8.21 -19.75 -20.78
N GLU A 23 7.35 -20.44 -20.02
CA GLU A 23 6.36 -21.38 -20.55
C GLU A 23 5.27 -20.68 -21.36
N SER A 24 4.78 -19.51 -20.88
CA SER A 24 3.87 -18.65 -21.61
C SER A 24 4.48 -18.16 -22.92
N SER A 25 5.71 -17.72 -22.87
CA SER A 25 6.48 -17.27 -24.05
C SER A 25 6.68 -18.39 -25.08
N ALA A 26 6.99 -19.61 -24.63
CA ALA A 26 7.17 -20.76 -25.50
C ALA A 26 5.88 -21.17 -26.21
N ASN A 27 4.74 -21.09 -25.54
CA ASN A 27 3.43 -21.38 -26.13
C ASN A 27 2.91 -20.23 -27.02
N ALA A 28 3.22 -18.99 -26.69
CA ALA A 28 2.84 -17.81 -27.45
C ALA A 28 3.55 -17.69 -28.80
N ASN A 29 4.72 -18.29 -28.95
CA ASN A 29 5.50 -18.30 -30.22
C ASN A 29 4.88 -19.10 -31.35
N LYS A 30 3.75 -19.79 -31.13
CA LYS A 30 3.08 -20.57 -32.15
C LYS A 30 2.18 -19.75 -33.08
N THR A 31 1.84 -18.54 -32.71
CA THR A 31 0.95 -17.66 -33.49
C THR A 31 1.44 -16.22 -33.42
N GLU A 32 1.11 -15.40 -34.44
CA GLU A 32 1.41 -13.95 -34.42
C GLU A 32 0.73 -13.23 -33.24
N MET A 33 -0.45 -13.67 -32.85
CA MET A 33 -1.14 -13.13 -31.65
C MET A 33 -0.34 -13.45 -30.39
N GLY A 34 0.21 -14.65 -30.29
CA GLY A 34 1.05 -15.03 -29.17
C GLY A 34 2.30 -14.15 -29.04
N LYS A 35 2.91 -13.74 -30.16
CA LYS A 35 4.04 -12.80 -30.16
C LYS A 35 3.63 -11.43 -29.64
N VAL A 36 2.45 -10.93 -30.01
CA VAL A 36 1.92 -9.65 -29.52
C VAL A 36 1.71 -9.71 -28.01
N VAL A 37 1.07 -10.78 -27.50
CA VAL A 37 0.84 -10.96 -26.07
C VAL A 37 2.16 -11.06 -25.30
N ALA A 38 3.11 -11.86 -25.78
CA ALA A 38 4.42 -11.98 -25.15
C ALA A 38 5.15 -10.63 -25.09
N ASN A 39 5.13 -9.87 -26.18
CA ASN A 39 5.73 -8.54 -26.21
C ASN A 39 5.04 -7.57 -25.25
N TYR A 40 3.71 -7.62 -25.15
CA TYR A 40 2.95 -6.82 -24.20
C TYR A 40 3.32 -7.14 -22.75
N LEU A 41 3.43 -8.42 -22.41
CA LEU A 41 3.86 -8.86 -21.08
C LEU A 41 5.26 -8.35 -20.73
N GLU A 42 6.22 -8.45 -21.65
CA GLU A 42 7.59 -8.01 -21.40
C GLU A 42 7.77 -6.49 -21.42
N ALA A 43 7.07 -5.80 -22.31
CA ALA A 43 7.29 -4.37 -22.54
C ALA A 43 6.37 -3.47 -21.68
N VAL A 44 5.25 -3.99 -21.18
CA VAL A 44 4.26 -3.19 -20.45
C VAL A 44 3.99 -3.80 -19.08
N VAL A 45 3.48 -5.02 -19.01
CA VAL A 45 2.96 -5.58 -17.75
C VAL A 45 4.05 -5.72 -16.70
N LYS A 46 5.15 -6.40 -17.03
CA LYS A 46 6.27 -6.61 -16.10
C LYS A 46 6.92 -5.31 -15.62
N PRO A 47 7.29 -4.37 -16.50
CA PRO A 47 7.85 -3.11 -16.05
C PRO A 47 6.91 -2.34 -15.11
N THR A 48 5.60 -2.29 -15.41
CA THR A 48 4.63 -1.59 -14.56
C THR A 48 4.58 -2.19 -13.16
N TYR A 49 4.52 -3.52 -13.03
CA TYR A 49 4.51 -4.15 -11.70
C TYR A 49 5.86 -4.03 -10.98
N LEU A 50 6.98 -4.03 -11.69
CA LEU A 50 8.29 -3.80 -11.09
C LEU A 50 8.41 -2.35 -10.56
N ASP A 51 7.94 -1.38 -11.34
CA ASP A 51 7.92 0.02 -10.92
C ASP A 51 6.97 0.23 -9.75
N LEU A 52 5.76 -0.35 -9.78
CA LEU A 52 4.82 -0.34 -8.66
C LEU A 52 5.47 -0.89 -7.40
N ALA A 53 6.12 -2.03 -7.49
CA ALA A 53 6.78 -2.67 -6.38
C ALA A 53 7.88 -1.78 -5.77
N GLN A 54 8.74 -1.18 -6.60
CA GLN A 54 9.77 -0.26 -6.14
C GLN A 54 9.16 0.97 -5.47
N LYS A 55 8.15 1.59 -6.08
CA LYS A 55 7.52 2.80 -5.53
C LYS A 55 6.71 2.53 -4.27
N SER A 56 6.16 1.32 -4.14
CA SER A 56 5.52 0.89 -2.89
C SER A 56 6.53 0.76 -1.75
N ASP A 57 7.74 0.27 -2.03
CA ASP A 57 8.84 0.25 -1.06
C ASP A 57 9.31 1.66 -0.69
N GLU A 58 9.40 2.57 -1.65
CA GLU A 58 9.70 3.99 -1.41
C GLU A 58 8.61 4.65 -0.55
N LEU A 59 7.33 4.38 -0.82
CA LEU A 59 6.20 4.85 -0.02
C LEU A 59 6.26 4.31 1.42
N TYR A 60 6.49 3.02 1.58
CA TYR A 60 6.66 2.41 2.90
C TYR A 60 7.77 3.08 3.71
N LYS A 61 8.94 3.30 3.11
CA LYS A 61 10.06 4.01 3.76
C LYS A 61 9.70 5.45 4.13
N ALA A 62 8.94 6.14 3.28
CA ALA A 62 8.48 7.49 3.56
C ALA A 62 7.49 7.51 4.74
N CYS A 63 6.57 6.55 4.82
CA CYS A 63 5.65 6.39 5.95
C CYS A 63 6.40 6.06 7.25
N GLN A 64 7.37 5.18 7.20
CA GLN A 64 8.23 4.92 8.35
C GLN A 64 8.99 6.18 8.82
N ASN A 65 9.50 6.98 7.89
CA ASN A 65 10.13 8.25 8.23
C ASN A 65 9.15 9.21 8.91
N LEU A 66 7.92 9.32 8.40
CA LEU A 66 6.86 10.12 9.04
C LEU A 66 6.64 9.70 10.49
N TYR A 67 6.50 8.40 10.74
CA TYR A 67 6.32 7.87 12.08
C TYR A 67 7.49 8.23 12.98
N GLN A 68 8.73 7.98 12.56
CA GLN A 68 9.92 8.27 13.35
C GLN A 68 10.10 9.76 13.64
N LYS A 69 9.86 10.61 12.66
CA LYS A 69 9.93 12.07 12.80
C LYS A 69 8.85 12.60 13.74
N ARG A 70 7.63 12.09 13.61
CA ARG A 70 6.55 12.46 14.50
C ARG A 70 6.85 12.04 15.94
N LYS A 71 7.28 10.82 16.15
CA LYS A 71 7.71 10.28 17.45
C LYS A 71 8.81 11.12 18.10
N ALA A 72 9.77 11.57 17.31
CA ALA A 72 10.87 12.42 17.76
C ALA A 72 10.48 13.90 17.96
N GLY A 73 9.27 14.31 17.57
CA GLY A 73 8.83 15.71 17.61
C GLY A 73 9.57 16.59 16.58
N THR A 74 10.12 16.01 15.53
CA THR A 74 10.91 16.68 14.49
C THR A 74 10.29 16.63 13.11
N LEU A 75 9.00 16.25 13.02
CA LEU A 75 8.24 16.18 11.77
C LEU A 75 8.20 17.55 11.10
N THR A 76 8.54 17.60 9.83
CA THR A 76 8.49 18.81 9.00
C THR A 76 7.46 18.65 7.87
N GLN A 77 7.05 19.77 7.27
CA GLN A 77 6.20 19.73 6.09
C GLN A 77 6.86 18.99 4.91
N SER A 78 8.17 19.12 4.77
CA SER A 78 8.92 18.39 3.73
C SER A 78 8.86 16.87 3.89
N ASP A 79 8.80 16.36 5.11
CA ASP A 79 8.64 14.90 5.35
C ASP A 79 7.25 14.42 4.89
N ILE A 80 6.21 15.21 5.18
CA ILE A 80 4.83 14.94 4.74
C ILE A 80 4.72 15.00 3.23
N ASP A 81 5.26 16.06 2.62
CA ASP A 81 5.23 16.24 1.18
C ASP A 81 5.98 15.12 0.44
N ALA A 82 7.08 14.64 1.01
CA ALA A 82 7.81 13.49 0.46
C ALA A 82 6.97 12.21 0.47
N ALA A 83 6.25 11.94 1.56
CA ALA A 83 5.34 10.78 1.63
C ALA A 83 4.15 10.92 0.66
N CYS A 84 3.60 12.11 0.51
CA CYS A 84 2.54 12.39 -0.45
C CYS A 84 3.02 12.18 -1.90
N GLU A 85 4.23 12.57 -2.24
CA GLU A 85 4.79 12.33 -3.57
C GLU A 85 5.10 10.84 -3.81
N ALA A 86 5.61 10.14 -2.81
CA ALA A 86 5.82 8.69 -2.89
C ALA A 86 4.47 7.95 -3.09
N PHE A 87 3.43 8.36 -2.37
CA PHE A 87 2.06 7.86 -2.57
C PHE A 87 1.59 8.04 -4.00
N LYS A 88 1.68 9.24 -4.54
CA LYS A 88 1.28 9.54 -5.93
C LYS A 88 2.06 8.71 -6.95
N GLY A 89 3.34 8.46 -6.68
CA GLY A 89 4.17 7.61 -7.50
C GLY A 89 3.67 6.17 -7.56
N ALA A 90 3.45 5.56 -6.40
CA ALA A 90 2.94 4.19 -6.30
C ALA A 90 1.51 4.08 -6.85
N ARG A 91 0.61 5.01 -6.49
CA ARG A 91 -0.77 5.06 -6.98
C ARG A 91 -0.85 5.14 -8.50
N LYS A 92 0.01 5.96 -9.13
CA LYS A 92 0.06 6.08 -10.59
C LYS A 92 0.33 4.74 -11.26
N ASP A 93 1.28 3.96 -10.76
CA ASP A 93 1.63 2.69 -11.39
C ASP A 93 0.56 1.62 -11.11
N TRP A 94 -0.10 1.69 -9.95
CA TRP A 94 -1.28 0.88 -9.68
C TRP A 94 -2.40 1.16 -10.68
N GLU A 95 -2.80 2.41 -10.86
CA GLU A 95 -3.81 2.83 -11.83
C GLU A 95 -3.47 2.37 -13.26
N GLN A 96 -2.19 2.42 -13.64
CA GLN A 96 -1.75 1.90 -14.94
C GLN A 96 -1.93 0.39 -15.05
N SER A 97 -1.78 -0.34 -13.94
CA SER A 97 -1.92 -1.79 -13.90
C SER A 97 -3.36 -2.28 -14.01
N GLU A 98 -4.35 -1.44 -13.75
CA GLU A 98 -5.77 -1.81 -13.80
C GLU A 98 -6.21 -2.30 -15.18
N SER A 99 -5.51 -1.89 -16.25
CA SER A 99 -5.77 -2.38 -17.60
C SER A 99 -5.39 -3.86 -17.81
N PHE A 100 -4.71 -4.49 -16.86
CA PHE A 100 -4.24 -5.88 -16.93
C PHE A 100 -4.27 -6.62 -15.58
N LEU A 101 -5.32 -6.43 -14.79
CA LEU A 101 -5.58 -7.15 -13.55
C LEU A 101 -5.98 -8.62 -13.81
N TYR A 102 -5.16 -9.36 -14.54
CA TYR A 102 -5.36 -10.76 -14.89
C TYR A 102 -4.26 -11.64 -14.31
N GLY A 103 -4.47 -12.96 -14.32
CA GLY A 103 -3.48 -13.93 -13.87
C GLY A 103 -3.11 -13.69 -12.41
N ALA A 104 -1.84 -13.49 -12.11
CA ALA A 104 -1.34 -13.38 -10.74
C ALA A 104 -2.03 -12.28 -9.91
N ALA A 105 -2.40 -11.16 -10.51
CA ALA A 105 -3.12 -10.09 -9.80
C ALA A 105 -4.53 -10.51 -9.39
N SER A 106 -5.26 -11.13 -10.32
CA SER A 106 -6.60 -11.68 -10.07
C SER A 106 -6.56 -12.91 -9.16
N ASP A 107 -5.62 -13.84 -9.42
CA ASP A 107 -5.53 -15.10 -8.69
C ASP A 107 -5.14 -14.92 -7.21
N ASN A 108 -4.49 -13.81 -6.88
CA ASN A 108 -4.11 -13.44 -5.51
C ASN A 108 -4.98 -12.31 -4.93
N GLU A 109 -6.07 -11.96 -5.60
CA GLU A 109 -7.03 -10.94 -5.13
C GLU A 109 -6.34 -9.63 -4.69
N ILE A 110 -5.33 -9.17 -5.47
CA ILE A 110 -4.50 -8.02 -5.08
C ILE A 110 -5.34 -6.75 -4.96
N ASP A 111 -6.23 -6.51 -5.92
CA ASP A 111 -7.06 -5.30 -5.97
C ASP A 111 -7.86 -5.05 -4.67
N PRO A 112 -8.70 -5.98 -4.18
CA PRO A 112 -9.45 -5.74 -2.95
C PRO A 112 -8.59 -5.56 -1.71
N HIS A 113 -7.31 -5.97 -1.74
CA HIS A 113 -6.41 -5.82 -0.59
C HIS A 113 -5.64 -4.50 -0.59
N ILE A 114 -5.46 -3.86 -1.75
CA ILE A 114 -4.65 -2.63 -1.83
C ILE A 114 -5.41 -1.42 -2.37
N ASP A 115 -6.63 -1.60 -2.88
CA ASP A 115 -7.42 -0.52 -3.48
C ASP A 115 -8.92 -0.64 -3.19
N SER A 116 -9.29 -1.10 -2.01
CA SER A 116 -10.69 -1.19 -1.59
C SER A 116 -11.40 0.16 -1.62
N TRP A 117 -12.51 0.24 -2.34
CA TRP A 117 -13.36 1.41 -2.45
C TRP A 117 -14.85 1.05 -2.35
N PRO A 118 -15.72 1.85 -1.69
CA PRO A 118 -15.37 3.10 -0.97
C PRO A 118 -14.71 2.85 0.38
N LEU A 119 -13.89 3.82 0.85
CA LEU A 119 -13.32 3.78 2.19
C LEU A 119 -14.42 3.79 3.24
N ASP A 120 -14.47 2.77 4.10
CA ASP A 120 -15.38 2.73 5.26
C ASP A 120 -14.76 3.51 6.43
N HIS A 121 -15.20 4.75 6.59
CA HIS A 121 -14.75 5.64 7.66
C HIS A 121 -15.10 5.10 9.06
N ASP A 122 -16.22 4.41 9.22
CA ASP A 122 -16.59 3.83 10.51
C ASP A 122 -15.69 2.63 10.85
N GLN A 123 -15.36 1.81 9.84
CA GLN A 123 -14.41 0.71 10.02
C GLN A 123 -13.01 1.23 10.34
N LEU A 124 -12.53 2.27 9.63
CA LEU A 124 -11.25 2.92 9.91
C LEU A 124 -11.20 3.50 11.32
N THR A 125 -12.26 4.20 11.72
CA THR A 125 -12.39 4.76 13.07
C THR A 125 -12.35 3.66 14.14
N ARG A 126 -13.09 2.57 13.95
CA ARG A 126 -13.06 1.43 14.88
C ARG A 126 -11.66 0.82 14.95
N ALA A 127 -11.03 0.54 13.82
CA ALA A 127 -9.71 -0.08 13.77
C ALA A 127 -8.65 0.78 14.48
N LEU A 128 -8.62 2.08 14.22
CA LEU A 128 -7.62 3.00 14.82
C LEU A 128 -7.93 3.39 16.27
N ASN A 129 -9.09 3.03 16.81
CA ASN A 129 -9.44 3.20 18.25
C ASN A 129 -9.43 1.88 19.03
N ASP A 130 -9.27 0.74 18.39
CA ASP A 130 -9.21 -0.56 19.05
C ASP A 130 -7.76 -0.91 19.41
N ALA A 131 -7.48 -0.99 20.72
CA ALA A 131 -6.14 -1.27 21.22
C ALA A 131 -5.61 -2.66 20.79
N SER A 132 -6.48 -3.64 20.58
CA SER A 132 -6.09 -4.97 20.12
C SER A 132 -5.70 -4.97 18.64
N VAL A 133 -6.41 -4.22 17.82
CA VAL A 133 -6.11 -4.02 16.40
C VAL A 133 -4.78 -3.28 16.26
N ILE A 134 -4.62 -2.17 16.97
CA ILE A 134 -3.37 -1.39 16.97
C ILE A 134 -2.18 -2.25 17.40
N ALA A 135 -2.32 -3.05 18.47
CA ALA A 135 -1.28 -3.94 18.93
C ALA A 135 -0.96 -5.06 17.91
N GLY A 136 -1.97 -5.57 17.23
CA GLY A 136 -1.79 -6.58 16.18
C GLY A 136 -1.02 -6.05 14.96
N ILE A 137 -1.40 -4.87 14.48
CA ILE A 137 -0.73 -4.21 13.33
C ILE A 137 0.71 -3.79 13.70
N ASN A 138 0.94 -3.34 14.92
CA ASN A 138 2.28 -2.98 15.43
C ASN A 138 3.09 -4.18 15.96
N GLY A 139 2.58 -5.40 15.81
CA GLY A 139 3.22 -6.63 16.28
C GLY A 139 4.37 -7.11 15.40
N GLU A 140 4.86 -8.32 15.67
CA GLU A 140 6.00 -8.90 14.97
C GLU A 140 5.73 -9.19 13.48
N ASN A 141 4.48 -9.47 13.13
CA ASN A 141 4.09 -9.77 11.74
C ASN A 141 2.77 -9.06 11.38
N PRO A 142 2.82 -7.76 11.08
CA PRO A 142 1.65 -6.97 10.74
C PRO A 142 0.89 -7.51 9.51
N THR A 143 1.61 -7.91 8.49
CA THR A 143 1.01 -8.47 7.26
C THR A 143 0.19 -9.70 7.54
N LYS A 144 0.74 -10.64 8.32
CA LYS A 144 -0.01 -11.85 8.70
C LYS A 144 -1.23 -11.51 9.56
N TYR A 145 -1.09 -10.57 10.50
CA TYR A 145 -2.21 -10.15 11.34
C TYR A 145 -3.36 -9.59 10.50
N VAL A 146 -3.06 -8.69 9.59
CA VAL A 146 -4.05 -8.08 8.69
C VAL A 146 -4.69 -9.15 7.80
N TYR A 147 -3.90 -10.05 7.23
CA TYR A 147 -4.39 -11.13 6.37
C TYR A 147 -5.32 -12.10 7.11
N ASP A 148 -4.96 -12.52 8.32
CA ASP A 148 -5.78 -13.42 9.15
C ASP A 148 -7.09 -12.76 9.64
N ASN A 149 -7.16 -11.42 9.61
CA ASN A 149 -8.30 -10.63 10.09
C ASN A 149 -8.91 -9.74 8.98
N ASN A 150 -8.74 -10.10 7.73
CA ASN A 150 -9.11 -9.26 6.59
C ASN A 150 -10.55 -8.74 6.65
N GLY A 151 -11.53 -9.55 7.06
CA GLY A 151 -12.92 -9.11 7.24
C GLY A 151 -13.14 -7.93 8.19
N ASN A 152 -12.11 -7.56 8.98
CA ASN A 152 -12.12 -6.36 9.81
C ASN A 152 -11.50 -5.14 9.12
N PHE A 153 -10.89 -5.34 7.95
CA PHE A 153 -10.11 -4.33 7.24
C PHE A 153 -10.48 -4.18 5.76
N ASP A 154 -11.44 -4.95 5.25
CA ASP A 154 -11.79 -5.05 3.81
C ASP A 154 -11.98 -3.70 3.12
N SER A 155 -12.44 -2.69 3.84
CA SER A 155 -12.76 -1.38 3.29
C SER A 155 -11.84 -0.26 3.80
N VAL A 156 -10.68 -0.60 4.36
CA VAL A 156 -9.74 0.40 4.92
C VAL A 156 -8.28 0.13 4.56
N LEU A 157 -7.98 -0.99 3.91
CA LEU A 157 -6.63 -1.34 3.51
C LEU A 157 -6.18 -0.62 2.24
N GLY A 158 -4.89 -0.47 2.13
CA GLY A 158 -4.24 -0.01 0.91
C GLY A 158 -4.31 1.48 0.68
N PHE A 159 -4.41 1.87 -0.59
CA PHE A 159 -4.26 3.25 -1.02
C PHE A 159 -5.26 4.20 -0.38
N HIS A 160 -6.55 3.86 -0.33
CA HIS A 160 -7.56 4.79 0.18
C HIS A 160 -7.45 5.04 1.68
N GLY A 161 -7.10 4.02 2.47
CA GLY A 161 -6.82 4.21 3.89
C GLY A 161 -5.62 5.12 4.12
N LEU A 162 -4.52 4.90 3.38
CA LEU A 162 -3.32 5.72 3.47
C LEU A 162 -3.54 7.13 2.89
N GLU A 163 -4.32 7.25 1.80
CA GLU A 163 -4.73 8.55 1.26
C GLU A 163 -5.41 9.41 2.33
N PHE A 164 -6.33 8.80 3.08
CA PHE A 164 -6.98 9.49 4.19
C PHE A 164 -5.98 10.00 5.24
N VAL A 165 -4.90 9.26 5.51
CA VAL A 165 -3.88 9.68 6.47
C VAL A 165 -3.01 10.82 5.93
N LEU A 166 -2.67 10.80 4.63
CA LEU A 166 -1.72 11.74 4.03
C LEU A 166 -2.36 13.04 3.51
N PHE A 167 -3.61 12.98 3.08
CA PHE A 167 -4.28 14.10 2.42
C PHE A 167 -5.57 14.52 3.12
N ARG A 168 -5.97 15.78 2.90
CA ARG A 168 -7.27 16.35 3.29
C ARG A 168 -7.68 17.41 2.29
N ASN A 169 -8.95 17.38 1.90
CA ASN A 169 -9.53 18.40 1.00
C ASN A 169 -8.71 18.59 -0.29
N GLY A 170 -8.19 17.50 -0.87
CA GLY A 170 -7.38 17.53 -2.09
C GLY A 170 -5.99 18.13 -1.93
N LYS A 171 -5.47 18.25 -0.71
CA LYS A 171 -4.15 18.79 -0.40
C LYS A 171 -3.39 17.87 0.55
N ASN A 172 -2.06 17.97 0.52
CA ASN A 172 -1.22 17.36 1.55
C ASN A 172 -1.62 17.91 2.92
N ARG A 173 -1.68 17.05 3.92
CA ARG A 173 -1.88 17.49 5.31
C ARG A 173 -0.71 18.34 5.77
N THR A 174 -0.96 19.17 6.79
CA THR A 174 0.07 20.01 7.41
C THR A 174 0.63 19.34 8.66
N VAL A 175 1.78 19.80 9.15
CA VAL A 175 2.33 19.37 10.44
C VAL A 175 1.32 19.60 11.57
N ALA A 176 0.53 20.68 11.50
CA ALA A 176 -0.51 20.96 12.49
C ALA A 176 -1.63 19.91 12.48
N ASP A 177 -2.02 19.41 11.30
CA ASP A 177 -3.02 18.35 11.17
C ASP A 177 -2.55 17.05 11.82
N PHE A 178 -1.28 16.70 11.63
CA PHE A 178 -0.68 15.50 12.24
C PHE A 178 -0.51 15.62 13.78
N ASN A 179 -0.57 16.81 14.33
CA ASN A 179 -0.50 17.08 15.76
C ASN A 179 -1.88 17.39 16.40
N ALA A 180 -2.96 17.36 15.61
CA ALA A 180 -4.31 17.58 16.13
C ALA A 180 -4.73 16.41 17.02
N GLU A 181 -5.37 16.73 18.16
CA GLU A 181 -5.84 15.71 19.11
C GLU A 181 -6.92 14.81 18.53
N LYS A 182 -7.71 15.31 17.61
CA LYS A 182 -8.81 14.58 16.97
C LYS A 182 -8.96 15.00 15.51
N GLU A 183 -9.27 14.04 14.69
CA GLU A 183 -9.80 14.27 13.35
C GLU A 183 -11.27 14.71 13.50
N THR A 184 -11.59 15.90 13.03
CA THR A 184 -12.94 16.48 13.12
C THR A 184 -13.66 16.56 11.78
N GLU A 185 -13.22 15.82 10.79
CA GLU A 185 -13.84 15.85 9.47
C GLU A 185 -14.98 14.85 9.35
N GLN A 186 -15.96 15.25 8.56
CA GLN A 186 -17.17 14.54 8.08
C GLN A 186 -17.36 13.11 8.62
N GLY A 187 -17.87 12.98 9.84
CA GLY A 187 -18.20 11.69 10.44
C GLY A 187 -17.08 11.02 11.24
N LEU A 188 -15.86 11.53 11.19
CA LEU A 188 -14.71 11.01 11.94
C LEU A 188 -14.52 11.82 13.23
N THR A 189 -15.31 11.54 14.23
CA THR A 189 -15.26 12.27 15.51
C THR A 189 -14.19 11.75 16.47
N SER A 190 -13.43 10.71 16.11
CA SER A 190 -12.65 9.99 17.12
C SER A 190 -11.29 9.46 16.69
N VAL A 191 -10.86 9.61 15.44
CA VAL A 191 -9.49 9.18 15.06
C VAL A 191 -8.48 10.17 15.59
N SER A 192 -7.62 9.72 16.51
CA SER A 192 -6.54 10.53 17.06
C SER A 192 -5.25 10.25 16.32
N THR A 193 -4.72 11.27 15.63
CA THR A 193 -3.36 11.21 15.04
C THR A 193 -2.27 11.54 16.06
N VAL A 194 -2.65 11.94 17.28
CA VAL A 194 -1.71 12.19 18.39
C VAL A 194 -1.32 10.90 19.10
N ASN A 195 -2.18 9.88 19.07
CA ASN A 195 -1.82 8.57 19.60
C ASN A 195 -0.74 7.92 18.72
N GLU A 196 0.46 7.79 19.28
CA GLU A 196 1.63 7.25 18.59
C GLU A 196 1.39 5.85 18.03
N ALA A 197 0.74 4.98 18.80
CA ALA A 197 0.48 3.61 18.36
C ALA A 197 -0.57 3.55 17.23
N ALA A 198 -1.63 4.37 17.30
CA ALA A 198 -2.62 4.47 16.25
C ALA A 198 -2.02 5.06 14.96
N PHE A 199 -1.16 6.07 15.09
CA PHE A 199 -0.46 6.64 13.94
C PHE A 199 0.49 5.61 13.28
N ALA A 200 1.26 4.86 14.07
CA ALA A 200 2.11 3.79 13.55
C ALA A 200 1.32 2.70 12.84
N ALA A 201 0.11 2.41 13.29
CA ALA A 201 -0.77 1.43 12.63
C ALA A 201 -1.41 1.98 11.34
N ALA A 202 -1.54 3.30 11.21
CA ALA A 202 -2.18 3.94 10.07
C ALA A 202 -1.22 4.18 8.88
N VAL A 203 0.08 4.23 9.12
CA VAL A 203 1.14 4.48 8.11
C VAL A 203 2.02 3.28 7.89
#